data_839c777e9f37a6fd9a40d32c95ae503d
#
_entry.id   839c777e9f37a6fd9a40d32c95ae503d
#
_cell.length_a   1.000
_cell.length_b   1.000
_cell.length_c   1.000
_cell.angle_alpha   90.00
_cell.angle_beta   90.00
_cell.angle_gamma   90.00
#
_symmetry.space_group_name_H-M   'P 1'
#
loop_
_entity.id
_entity.type
_entity.pdbx_description
1 polymer ?
#
loop_
_entity_poly.entity_id
_entity_poly.type
_entity_poly.pdbx_seq_one_letter_code
_entity_poly.pdbx_strand_id
1 'polypeptide(L)'
;MSSSWCQWTSSSPTIDFKLLFVFLVLAHDRRRVLHFNVTEHPTAEWTATQLSQAFPWDTAPRYLLRDRDRIYGDAFRIQTAGMQITEVLTAPQAPWQSPYVERLIGSIRRECLDHVIILGVESLRRILQSYITYYHDSRCHLSLDKDSPETREVQPPNKGIVVEIPKVGGLHHRYERRAA
;
A
#
# COMPACT_ATOMS: atom_id res chain seq x y z
N MET A 1 -11.51 -0.35 -17.08
CA MET A 1 -10.54 0.76 -17.09
C MET A 1 -9.69 0.61 -15.83
N SER A 2 -8.46 0.17 -15.95
CA SER A 2 -7.59 0.04 -14.79
C SER A 2 -6.86 1.36 -14.55
N SER A 3 -7.12 1.99 -13.42
CA SER A 3 -6.41 3.16 -12.93
C SER A 3 -5.70 2.79 -11.63
N SER A 4 -4.47 3.23 -11.49
CA SER A 4 -3.66 3.01 -10.29
C SER A 4 -3.22 4.34 -9.71
N TRP A 5 -2.98 4.35 -8.41
CA TRP A 5 -2.54 5.51 -7.66
C TRP A 5 -1.11 5.28 -7.20
N CYS A 6 -0.28 6.28 -7.38
CA CYS A 6 1.06 6.31 -6.85
C CYS A 6 1.15 7.47 -5.87
N GLN A 7 1.50 7.20 -4.64
CA GLN A 7 1.67 8.25 -3.65
C GLN A 7 2.87 7.98 -2.78
N TRP A 8 3.44 9.07 -2.37
CA TRP A 8 4.56 9.16 -1.48
C TRP A 8 4.09 9.58 -0.08
N THR A 9 4.62 8.95 0.94
CA THR A 9 4.37 9.36 2.31
C THR A 9 5.65 9.37 3.11
N SER A 10 5.85 10.40 3.92
CA SER A 10 6.89 10.40 4.93
C SER A 10 6.48 9.47 6.06
N SER A 11 7.35 8.57 6.45
CA SER A 11 7.13 7.73 7.62
C SER A 11 7.63 8.38 8.90
N SER A 12 7.28 7.76 10.02
CA SER A 12 7.76 8.14 11.34
C SER A 12 9.29 8.14 11.42
N PRO A 13 9.89 9.04 12.20
CA PRO A 13 11.34 9.01 12.40
C PRO A 13 11.76 7.69 13.05
N THR A 14 12.93 7.19 12.67
CA THR A 14 13.58 6.06 13.33
C THR A 14 14.15 6.49 14.69
N ILE A 15 14.65 5.53 15.49
CA ILE A 15 15.38 5.84 16.73
C ILE A 15 16.56 6.80 16.47
N ASP A 16 17.21 6.67 15.30
CA ASP A 16 18.31 7.55 14.89
C ASP A 16 17.84 8.84 14.21
N PHE A 17 16.54 9.18 14.31
CA PHE A 17 15.92 10.36 13.69
C PHE A 17 16.07 10.45 12.17
N LYS A 18 16.32 9.34 11.47
CA LYS A 18 16.35 9.28 10.03
C LYS A 18 14.93 9.31 9.47
N LEU A 19 14.73 10.09 8.43
CA LEU A 19 13.47 10.12 7.71
C LEU A 19 13.42 8.98 6.70
N LEU A 20 12.47 8.08 6.86
CA LEU A 20 12.21 7.00 5.91
C LEU A 20 11.02 7.36 5.03
N PHE A 21 11.13 7.00 3.79
CA PHE A 21 10.12 7.26 2.78
C PHE A 21 9.52 5.97 2.26
N VAL A 22 8.22 5.97 2.07
CA VAL A 22 7.47 4.81 1.57
C VAL A 22 6.81 5.16 0.25
N PHE A 23 7.14 4.44 -0.79
CA PHE A 23 6.47 4.50 -2.08
C PHE A 23 5.35 3.46 -2.11
N LEU A 24 4.16 3.86 -2.51
CA LEU A 24 2.98 3.00 -2.56
C LEU A 24 2.29 3.11 -3.92
N VAL A 25 1.94 1.97 -4.50
CA VAL A 25 1.08 1.88 -5.68
C VAL A 25 -0.19 1.13 -5.30
N LEU A 26 -1.33 1.82 -5.42
CA LEU A 26 -2.65 1.30 -5.08
C LEU A 26 -3.48 1.11 -6.35
N ALA A 27 -4.04 -0.09 -6.56
CA ALA A 27 -5.05 -0.30 -7.59
C ALA A 27 -6.37 0.35 -7.17
N HIS A 28 -7.05 0.99 -8.10
CA HIS A 28 -8.38 1.56 -7.84
C HIS A 28 -9.42 0.47 -7.61
N ASP A 29 -9.25 -0.66 -8.32
CA ASP A 29 -10.05 -1.86 -8.10
C ASP A 29 -9.74 -2.47 -6.74
N ARG A 30 -10.78 -2.75 -5.96
CA ARG A 30 -10.74 -3.37 -4.63
C ARG A 30 -9.68 -2.81 -3.67
N ARG A 31 -9.00 -1.69 -4.02
CA ARG A 31 -8.00 -1.00 -3.20
C ARG A 31 -6.79 -1.88 -2.84
N ARG A 32 -6.36 -2.73 -3.74
CA ARG A 32 -5.18 -3.56 -3.53
C ARG A 32 -3.90 -2.73 -3.62
N VAL A 33 -3.00 -2.93 -2.69
CA VAL A 33 -1.64 -2.42 -2.78
C VAL A 33 -0.89 -3.31 -3.78
N LEU A 34 -0.55 -2.76 -4.95
CA LEU A 34 0.16 -3.50 -6.00
C LEU A 34 1.65 -3.57 -5.72
N HIS A 35 2.20 -2.51 -5.16
CA HIS A 35 3.61 -2.41 -4.86
C HIS A 35 3.84 -1.42 -3.71
N PHE A 36 4.86 -1.70 -2.90
CA PHE A 36 5.42 -0.72 -1.98
C PHE A 36 6.92 -0.93 -1.85
N ASN A 37 7.64 0.11 -1.52
CA ASN A 37 9.04 0.02 -1.14
C ASN A 37 9.44 1.17 -0.21
N VAL A 38 10.57 1.01 0.47
CA VAL A 38 11.08 1.94 1.48
C VAL A 38 12.48 2.38 1.11
N THR A 39 12.79 3.68 1.27
CA THR A 39 14.12 4.23 1.07
C THR A 39 14.42 5.39 2.03
N GLU A 40 15.69 5.66 2.29
CA GLU A 40 16.16 6.90 2.93
C GLU A 40 16.35 8.02 1.88
N HIS A 41 16.54 7.66 0.62
CA HIS A 41 16.93 8.59 -0.45
C HIS A 41 16.00 8.47 -1.66
N PRO A 42 14.86 9.16 -1.65
CA PRO A 42 13.93 9.16 -2.76
C PRO A 42 14.49 10.00 -3.92
N THR A 43 14.82 9.36 -5.03
CA THR A 43 15.22 10.01 -6.27
C THR A 43 14.26 9.68 -7.40
N ALA A 44 14.28 10.47 -8.50
CA ALA A 44 13.45 10.21 -9.67
C ALA A 44 13.78 8.86 -10.33
N GLU A 45 15.04 8.47 -10.32
CA GLU A 45 15.53 7.19 -10.85
C GLU A 45 15.02 6.03 -9.98
N TRP A 46 15.07 6.21 -8.66
CA TRP A 46 14.54 5.20 -7.74
C TRP A 46 13.04 5.02 -7.92
N THR A 47 12.27 6.11 -8.01
CA THR A 47 10.80 6.04 -8.21
C THR A 47 10.45 5.45 -9.58
N ALA A 48 11.21 5.74 -10.63
CA ALA A 48 11.07 5.12 -11.94
C ALA A 48 11.28 3.59 -11.87
N THR A 49 12.29 3.15 -11.12
CA THR A 49 12.55 1.72 -10.87
C THR A 49 11.38 1.06 -10.12
N GLN A 50 10.84 1.75 -9.11
CA GLN A 50 9.68 1.22 -8.38
C GLN A 50 8.45 1.07 -9.28
N LEU A 51 8.24 1.99 -10.22
CA LEU A 51 7.14 1.89 -11.18
C LEU A 51 7.28 0.66 -12.08
N SER A 52 8.47 0.38 -12.56
CA SER A 52 8.76 -0.82 -13.38
C SER A 52 8.52 -2.11 -12.58
N GLN A 53 8.86 -2.12 -11.30
CA GLN A 53 8.63 -3.26 -10.40
C GLN A 53 7.14 -3.45 -10.08
N ALA A 54 6.39 -2.36 -9.97
CA ALA A 54 4.96 -2.39 -9.72
C ALA A 54 4.16 -3.00 -10.89
N PHE A 55 4.64 -2.80 -12.12
CA PHE A 55 3.96 -3.20 -13.35
C PHE A 55 4.90 -3.98 -14.27
N PRO A 56 5.24 -5.22 -13.91
CA PRO A 56 6.05 -6.08 -14.77
C PRO A 56 5.27 -6.44 -16.05
N TRP A 57 5.99 -6.55 -17.16
CA TRP A 57 5.45 -6.95 -18.46
C TRP A 57 4.34 -5.99 -18.94
N ASP A 58 3.24 -6.52 -19.44
CA ASP A 58 2.10 -5.77 -19.99
C ASP A 58 1.02 -5.43 -18.94
N THR A 59 1.38 -5.35 -17.66
CA THR A 59 0.42 -5.07 -16.58
C THR A 59 0.22 -3.59 -16.29
N ALA A 60 0.86 -2.71 -17.05
CA ALA A 60 0.80 -1.27 -16.85
C ALA A 60 -0.64 -0.72 -16.96
N PRO A 61 -1.06 0.15 -16.04
CA PRO A 61 -2.38 0.75 -16.10
C PRO A 61 -2.44 1.83 -17.18
N ARG A 62 -3.60 2.08 -17.74
CA ARG A 62 -3.79 3.19 -18.68
C ARG A 62 -3.57 4.55 -18.03
N TYR A 63 -3.97 4.71 -16.76
CA TYR A 63 -3.88 5.96 -16.02
C TYR A 63 -3.18 5.75 -14.68
N LEU A 64 -2.26 6.66 -14.35
CA LEU A 64 -1.60 6.73 -13.06
C LEU A 64 -1.86 8.10 -12.44
N LEU A 65 -2.60 8.12 -11.32
CA LEU A 65 -2.80 9.33 -10.57
C LEU A 65 -1.65 9.51 -9.57
N ARG A 66 -1.08 10.72 -9.54
CA ARG A 66 -0.03 11.08 -8.58
C ARG A 66 -0.11 12.56 -8.20
N ASP A 67 0.55 12.91 -7.12
CA ASP A 67 0.76 14.29 -6.74
C ASP A 67 1.89 14.97 -7.56
N ARG A 68 2.23 16.20 -7.19
CA ARG A 68 3.24 17.01 -7.88
C ARG A 68 4.59 17.01 -7.16
N ASP A 69 4.89 15.98 -6.37
CA ASP A 69 6.16 15.90 -5.66
C ASP A 69 7.36 15.87 -6.65
N ARG A 70 8.47 16.45 -6.22
CA ARG A 70 9.71 16.54 -7.02
C ARG A 70 10.37 15.18 -7.26
N ILE A 71 10.06 14.19 -6.46
CA ILE A 71 10.54 12.81 -6.66
C ILE A 71 10.07 12.20 -7.99
N TYR A 72 9.01 12.76 -8.60
CA TYR A 72 8.53 12.39 -9.93
C TYR A 72 9.19 13.27 -11.02
N GLY A 73 10.52 13.28 -11.05
CA GLY A 73 11.32 14.00 -12.03
C GLY A 73 11.31 13.36 -13.42
N ASP A 74 12.26 13.78 -14.25
CA ASP A 74 12.29 13.39 -15.67
C ASP A 74 12.46 11.88 -15.86
N ALA A 75 13.27 11.21 -15.06
CA ALA A 75 13.42 9.74 -15.13
C ALA A 75 12.08 9.01 -14.94
N PHE A 76 11.25 9.46 -13.99
CA PHE A 76 9.92 8.90 -13.78
C PHE A 76 8.99 9.15 -14.98
N ARG A 77 9.00 10.37 -15.55
CA ARG A 77 8.19 10.72 -16.73
C ARG A 77 8.58 9.94 -17.98
N ILE A 78 9.89 9.76 -18.19
CA ILE A 78 10.40 8.91 -19.29
C ILE A 78 9.90 7.47 -19.10
N GLN A 79 9.94 6.96 -17.88
CA GLN A 79 9.47 5.61 -17.57
C GLN A 79 7.96 5.46 -17.81
N THR A 80 7.13 6.39 -17.32
CA THR A 80 5.67 6.35 -17.55
C THR A 80 5.35 6.43 -19.04
N ALA A 81 6.03 7.29 -19.79
CA ALA A 81 5.87 7.40 -21.24
C ALA A 81 6.26 6.11 -21.97
N GLY A 82 7.38 5.49 -21.59
CA GLY A 82 7.85 4.20 -22.15
C GLY A 82 6.88 3.05 -21.87
N MET A 83 6.18 3.10 -20.74
CA MET A 83 5.14 2.13 -20.37
C MET A 83 3.74 2.50 -20.90
N GLN A 84 3.62 3.56 -21.70
CA GLN A 84 2.35 4.07 -22.25
C GLN A 84 1.31 4.45 -21.18
N ILE A 85 1.77 4.84 -20.00
CA ILE A 85 0.93 5.28 -18.89
C ILE A 85 0.62 6.77 -19.04
N THR A 86 -0.66 7.12 -19.00
CA THR A 86 -1.09 8.51 -18.94
C THR A 86 -1.09 8.99 -17.48
N GLU A 87 -0.21 9.94 -17.17
CA GLU A 87 -0.16 10.54 -15.84
C GLU A 87 -1.32 11.52 -15.63
N VAL A 88 -2.00 11.39 -14.50
CA VAL A 88 -3.03 12.31 -14.03
C VAL A 88 -2.51 13.00 -12.77
N LEU A 89 -2.28 14.29 -12.85
CA LEU A 89 -1.76 15.06 -11.73
C LEU A 89 -2.89 15.60 -10.87
N THR A 90 -2.81 15.40 -9.56
CA THR A 90 -3.72 16.07 -8.63
C THR A 90 -3.50 17.58 -8.63
N ALA A 91 -4.56 18.35 -8.33
CA ALA A 91 -4.42 19.78 -8.12
C ALA A 91 -3.52 20.05 -6.89
N PRO A 92 -2.78 21.16 -6.86
CA PRO A 92 -2.00 21.53 -5.70
C PRO A 92 -2.88 21.60 -4.44
N GLN A 93 -2.39 21.06 -3.33
CA GLN A 93 -3.07 21.07 -2.03
C GLN A 93 -4.49 20.45 -2.05
N ALA A 94 -4.73 19.48 -2.91
CA ALA A 94 -6.01 18.81 -3.08
C ALA A 94 -5.99 17.33 -2.65
N PRO A 95 -5.77 17.00 -1.36
CA PRO A 95 -5.69 15.61 -0.89
C PRO A 95 -7.00 14.84 -1.13
N TRP A 96 -8.15 15.52 -1.20
CA TRP A 96 -9.44 14.89 -1.52
C TRP A 96 -9.49 14.27 -2.92
N GLN A 97 -8.56 14.59 -3.82
CA GLN A 97 -8.44 13.95 -5.11
C GLN A 97 -7.77 12.57 -5.04
N SER A 98 -7.15 12.24 -3.90
CA SER A 98 -6.50 10.96 -3.62
C SER A 98 -7.07 10.24 -2.38
N PRO A 99 -8.39 10.19 -2.16
CA PRO A 99 -8.98 9.80 -0.88
C PRO A 99 -8.67 8.35 -0.48
N TYR A 100 -8.46 7.47 -1.45
CA TYR A 100 -8.19 6.05 -1.18
C TYR A 100 -6.77 5.82 -0.66
N VAL A 101 -5.80 6.48 -1.25
CA VAL A 101 -4.41 6.39 -0.80
C VAL A 101 -4.23 7.08 0.54
N GLU A 102 -4.79 8.27 0.72
CA GLU A 102 -4.79 8.99 2.01
C GLU A 102 -5.41 8.14 3.13
N ARG A 103 -6.51 7.46 2.84
CA ARG A 103 -7.14 6.55 3.80
C ARG A 103 -6.26 5.35 4.11
N LEU A 104 -5.59 4.75 3.11
CA LEU A 104 -4.66 3.66 3.30
C LEU A 104 -3.48 4.08 4.18
N ILE A 105 -2.87 5.23 3.88
CA ILE A 105 -1.77 5.81 4.68
C ILE A 105 -2.22 6.03 6.12
N GLY A 106 -3.38 6.64 6.31
CA GLY A 106 -3.96 6.85 7.63
C GLY A 106 -4.23 5.55 8.38
N SER A 107 -4.64 4.48 7.69
CA SER A 107 -4.81 3.15 8.29
C SER A 107 -3.47 2.54 8.67
N ILE A 108 -2.48 2.55 7.78
CA ILE A 108 -1.11 2.06 8.06
C ILE A 108 -0.55 2.75 9.33
N ARG A 109 -0.70 4.06 9.45
CA ARG A 109 -0.22 4.79 10.62
C ARG A 109 -0.93 4.34 11.89
N ARG A 110 -2.24 4.53 11.96
CA ARG A 110 -3.03 4.28 13.18
C ARG A 110 -3.09 2.82 13.59
N GLU A 111 -3.13 1.91 12.64
CA GLU A 111 -3.34 0.48 12.90
C GLU A 111 -2.01 -0.30 13.01
N CYS A 112 -0.87 0.31 12.63
CA CYS A 112 0.41 -0.38 12.63
C CYS A 112 1.56 0.49 13.15
N LEU A 113 1.90 1.58 12.46
CA LEU A 113 3.15 2.30 12.73
C LEU A 113 3.16 3.02 14.08
N ASP A 114 2.01 3.49 14.57
CA ASP A 114 1.88 4.14 15.87
C ASP A 114 2.09 3.17 17.05
N HIS A 115 2.18 1.86 16.79
CA HIS A 115 2.33 0.80 17.79
C HIS A 115 3.67 0.06 17.73
N VAL A 116 4.59 0.50 16.87
CA VAL A 116 5.86 -0.21 16.67
C VAL A 116 7.04 0.76 16.65
N ILE A 117 8.22 0.24 17.00
CA ILE A 117 9.47 0.97 16.91
C ILE A 117 10.17 0.60 15.60
N ILE A 118 10.50 1.62 14.80
CA ILE A 118 11.16 1.45 13.51
C ILE A 118 12.67 1.61 13.70
N LEU A 119 13.42 0.54 13.45
CA LEU A 119 14.87 0.50 13.60
C LEU A 119 15.64 0.86 12.31
N GLY A 120 14.95 0.98 11.18
CA GLY A 120 15.55 1.32 9.88
C GLY A 120 14.72 0.79 8.70
N VAL A 121 15.27 0.92 7.50
CA VAL A 121 14.60 0.57 6.23
C VAL A 121 14.06 -0.86 6.23
N GLU A 122 14.89 -1.84 6.57
CA GLU A 122 14.50 -3.26 6.55
C GLU A 122 13.47 -3.61 7.62
N SER A 123 13.55 -2.95 8.78
CA SER A 123 12.54 -3.09 9.84
C SER A 123 11.18 -2.58 9.34
N LEU A 124 11.14 -1.37 8.79
CA LEU A 124 9.93 -0.79 8.24
C LEU A 124 9.35 -1.62 7.09
N ARG A 125 10.20 -2.11 6.18
CA ARG A 125 9.77 -2.96 5.07
C ARG A 125 9.09 -4.25 5.56
N ARG A 126 9.66 -4.94 6.55
CA ARG A 126 9.06 -6.15 7.14
C ARG A 126 7.74 -5.87 7.84
N ILE A 127 7.65 -4.77 8.59
CA ILE A 127 6.44 -4.34 9.28
C ILE A 127 5.32 -4.05 8.25
N LEU A 128 5.63 -3.26 7.24
CA LEU A 128 4.67 -2.93 6.17
C LEU A 128 4.25 -4.17 5.38
N GLN A 129 5.18 -5.08 5.07
CA GLN A 129 4.84 -6.34 4.39
C GLN A 129 3.83 -7.15 5.21
N SER A 130 4.06 -7.28 6.51
CA SER A 130 3.14 -7.98 7.41
C SER A 130 1.77 -7.31 7.47
N TYR A 131 1.74 -5.97 7.56
CA TYR A 131 0.49 -5.21 7.59
C TYR A 131 -0.26 -5.28 6.25
N ILE A 132 0.42 -5.16 5.12
CA ILE A 132 -0.20 -5.22 3.79
C ILE A 132 -0.79 -6.60 3.52
N THR A 133 -0.11 -7.66 3.95
CA THR A 133 -0.67 -9.02 3.89
C THR A 133 -1.97 -9.11 4.72
N TYR A 134 -1.96 -8.60 5.95
CA TYR A 134 -3.18 -8.54 6.77
C TYR A 134 -4.27 -7.69 6.10
N TYR A 135 -3.90 -6.53 5.55
CA TYR A 135 -4.80 -5.61 4.85
C TYR A 135 -5.50 -6.27 3.67
N HIS A 136 -4.77 -7.07 2.88
CA HIS A 136 -5.33 -7.80 1.74
C HIS A 136 -6.21 -8.97 2.15
N ASP A 137 -5.74 -9.81 3.09
CA ASP A 137 -6.34 -11.12 3.34
C ASP A 137 -7.39 -11.11 4.45
N SER A 138 -7.36 -10.11 5.33
CA SER A 138 -8.08 -10.21 6.61
C SER A 138 -8.82 -8.96 7.01
N ARG A 139 -8.34 -7.77 6.63
CA ARG A 139 -8.94 -6.51 7.04
C ARG A 139 -10.24 -6.27 6.29
N CYS A 140 -11.34 -6.16 7.04
CA CYS A 140 -12.65 -5.88 6.47
C CYS A 140 -12.79 -4.41 6.05
N HIS A 141 -13.39 -4.18 4.89
CA HIS A 141 -13.68 -2.87 4.34
C HIS A 141 -15.18 -2.68 4.14
N LEU A 142 -15.77 -1.66 4.76
CA LEU A 142 -17.19 -1.36 4.61
C LEU A 142 -17.61 -1.15 3.15
N SER A 143 -16.74 -0.53 2.35
CA SER A 143 -16.98 -0.28 0.94
C SER A 143 -16.80 -1.49 0.01
N LEU A 144 -16.40 -2.63 0.57
CA LEU A 144 -16.34 -3.93 -0.08
C LEU A 144 -17.33 -4.91 0.58
N ASP A 145 -18.44 -4.40 1.11
CA ASP A 145 -19.46 -5.21 1.80
C ASP A 145 -18.88 -6.03 2.97
N LYS A 146 -17.95 -5.43 3.70
CA LYS A 146 -17.19 -6.04 4.80
C LYS A 146 -16.22 -7.15 4.36
N ASP A 147 -15.98 -7.29 3.06
CA ASP A 147 -14.94 -8.18 2.54
C ASP A 147 -13.55 -7.53 2.61
N SER A 148 -12.50 -8.31 2.38
CA SER A 148 -11.12 -7.85 2.22
C SER A 148 -10.79 -7.59 0.75
N PRO A 149 -9.72 -6.85 0.42
CA PRO A 149 -9.27 -6.65 -0.96
C PRO A 149 -9.08 -7.96 -1.72
N GLU A 150 -8.52 -8.99 -1.10
CA GLU A 150 -8.57 -10.37 -1.58
C GLU A 150 -9.83 -11.03 -1.01
N THR A 151 -10.72 -11.45 -1.89
CA THR A 151 -12.03 -12.00 -1.50
C THR A 151 -11.87 -13.25 -0.63
N ARG A 152 -12.61 -13.29 0.48
CA ARG A 152 -12.61 -14.41 1.42
C ARG A 152 -13.87 -15.23 1.30
N GLU A 153 -13.72 -16.55 1.38
CA GLU A 153 -14.86 -17.46 1.53
C GLU A 153 -15.53 -17.24 2.89
N VAL A 154 -16.85 -17.11 2.88
CA VAL A 154 -17.65 -17.10 4.10
C VAL A 154 -17.69 -18.53 4.66
N GLN A 155 -17.14 -18.71 5.86
CA GLN A 155 -17.09 -20.02 6.51
C GLN A 155 -18.36 -20.25 7.34
N PRO A 156 -19.22 -21.21 6.96
CA PRO A 156 -20.45 -21.48 7.68
C PRO A 156 -20.18 -22.14 9.06
N PRO A 157 -21.14 -22.06 10.00
CA PRO A 157 -20.96 -22.60 11.36
C PRO A 157 -20.57 -24.08 11.43
N ASN A 158 -20.98 -24.89 10.48
CA ASN A 158 -20.65 -26.31 10.41
C ASN A 158 -19.18 -26.62 10.10
N LYS A 159 -18.38 -25.63 9.72
CA LYS A 159 -16.91 -25.80 9.55
C LYS A 159 -16.14 -25.88 10.87
N GLY A 160 -16.79 -25.73 12.01
CA GLY A 160 -16.18 -25.91 13.32
C GLY A 160 -16.12 -24.65 14.18
N ILE A 161 -15.18 -24.63 15.14
CA ILE A 161 -15.00 -23.55 16.10
C ILE A 161 -14.26 -22.37 15.47
N VAL A 162 -14.52 -21.15 15.97
CA VAL A 162 -13.78 -19.96 15.57
C VAL A 162 -12.44 -19.93 16.28
N VAL A 163 -11.36 -19.86 15.51
CA VAL A 163 -9.99 -19.76 16.00
C VAL A 163 -9.42 -18.40 15.63
N GLU A 164 -8.76 -17.78 16.57
CA GLU A 164 -8.04 -16.52 16.42
C GLU A 164 -6.59 -16.77 15.97
N ILE A 165 -6.18 -16.09 14.90
CA ILE A 165 -4.85 -16.21 14.33
C ILE A 165 -4.18 -14.82 14.38
N PRO A 166 -3.13 -14.62 15.19
CA PRO A 166 -2.47 -13.33 15.30
C PRO A 166 -1.81 -12.92 13.98
N LYS A 167 -1.94 -11.63 13.65
CA LYS A 167 -1.34 -10.97 12.51
C LYS A 167 -0.60 -9.71 12.95
N VAL A 168 0.34 -9.24 12.16
CA VAL A 168 1.08 -7.98 12.40
C VAL A 168 1.70 -7.97 13.81
N GLY A 169 2.40 -9.06 14.17
CA GLY A 169 3.00 -9.17 15.51
C GLY A 169 2.00 -9.22 16.67
N GLY A 170 0.75 -9.59 16.43
CA GLY A 170 -0.30 -9.64 17.45
C GLY A 170 -1.14 -8.37 17.55
N LEU A 171 -0.84 -7.32 16.78
CA LEU A 171 -1.66 -6.10 16.76
C LEU A 171 -3.05 -6.35 16.16
N HIS A 172 -3.17 -7.30 15.25
CA HIS A 172 -4.41 -7.68 14.59
C HIS A 172 -4.60 -9.18 14.59
N HIS A 173 -5.83 -9.60 14.28
CA HIS A 173 -6.18 -11.00 14.24
C HIS A 173 -7.00 -11.32 13.00
N ARG A 174 -6.79 -12.55 12.49
CA ARG A 174 -7.67 -13.21 11.53
C ARG A 174 -8.47 -14.26 12.24
N TYR A 175 -9.74 -14.35 11.94
CA TYR A 175 -10.62 -15.37 12.50
C TYR A 175 -10.99 -16.38 11.43
N GLU A 176 -10.80 -17.65 11.71
CA GLU A 176 -11.16 -18.77 10.85
C GLU A 176 -11.90 -19.85 11.63
N ARG A 177 -12.74 -20.61 10.92
CA ARG A 177 -13.33 -21.81 11.51
C ARG A 177 -12.42 -23.00 11.24
N ARG A 178 -12.19 -23.81 12.27
CA ARG A 178 -11.42 -25.06 12.18
C ARG A 178 -12.21 -26.19 12.81
N ALA A 179 -12.12 -27.37 12.19
CA ALA A 179 -12.64 -28.58 12.80
C ALA A 179 -12.01 -28.76 14.18
N ALA A 180 -12.82 -29.24 15.17
CA ALA A 180 -12.36 -29.53 16.52
C ALA A 180 -11.50 -30.81 16.54
#